data_dfff66634f08b68c817df08cbda09f6d
#
_entry.id   dfff66634f08b68c817df08cbda09f6d
#
_cell.length_a   1.000
_cell.length_b   1.000
_cell.length_c   1.000
_cell.angle_alpha   90.00
_cell.angle_beta   90.00
_cell.angle_gamma   90.00
#
_symmetry.space_group_name_H-M   'P 1'
#
loop_
_entity.id
_entity.type
_entity.pdbx_description
1 polymer ?
#
loop_
_entity_poly.entity_id
_entity_poly.type
_entity_poly.pdbx_seq_one_letter_code
_entity_poly.pdbx_strand_id
1 'polypeptide(L)'
;MSDTILNIENITKSFPRVIANKKVTFDIKKNAVHAILGENGAGKSTLVKILYGLLEPDEGNIKLNNRDFKVNSPAEARKQGIGMVFQHFSLFDSLSVKENLILGIDEKMSYSDLEDKLENISSRYNLPLDLDAPITALSAGEKQRVEIVRILLQDPQILIMDEPTSVLTPQEVESLFVTLNALVKEGRTILYITHKLEEVISICDTVTIMRSGEIIDTSSTANQTAKTLATKMLGQKLDDLKTNYGHIKDEVNFEVKNISCDFNDPFLTDLKNISFQVRVGEIYGIAGVAGNGQSELMDILTGENINIKSGSITFDNKKIEKYGPQKRRDLSISFVPENRLGHSAVPEL
;
A
#
# COMPACT_ATOMS: atom_id res chain seq x y z
N MET A 1 26.62 13.29 21.06
CA MET A 1 26.09 13.67 19.73
C MET A 1 24.61 13.36 19.74
N SER A 2 23.78 14.21 19.14
CA SER A 2 22.31 13.95 19.08
C SER A 2 22.03 12.65 18.35
N ASP A 3 21.22 11.78 18.94
CA ASP A 3 20.78 10.50 18.37
C ASP A 3 19.71 10.71 17.27
N THR A 4 19.31 11.98 17.04
CA THR A 4 18.30 12.40 16.08
C THR A 4 18.94 12.64 14.70
N ILE A 5 18.35 12.05 13.64
CA ILE A 5 18.76 12.31 12.27
C ILE A 5 17.88 13.39 11.62
N LEU A 6 16.58 13.33 11.86
CA LEU A 6 15.60 14.28 11.30
C LEU A 6 14.78 14.88 12.43
N ASN A 7 14.73 16.21 12.49
CA ASN A 7 13.91 16.96 13.42
C ASN A 7 12.87 17.74 12.62
N ILE A 8 11.61 17.57 12.95
CA ILE A 8 10.44 18.19 12.30
C ILE A 8 9.81 19.11 13.33
N GLU A 9 9.73 20.41 13.05
CA GLU A 9 9.28 21.44 13.98
C GLU A 9 8.12 22.25 13.40
N ASN A 10 6.94 22.13 13.99
CA ASN A 10 5.73 22.93 13.70
C ASN A 10 5.31 22.96 12.22
N ILE A 11 5.51 21.86 11.49
CA ILE A 11 5.13 21.79 10.08
C ILE A 11 3.63 21.92 9.93
N THR A 12 3.23 22.94 9.17
CA THR A 12 1.83 23.21 8.80
C THR A 12 1.69 23.22 7.29
N LYS A 13 0.64 22.55 6.77
CA LYS A 13 0.26 22.55 5.37
C LYS A 13 -1.25 22.58 5.21
N SER A 14 -1.75 23.61 4.53
CA SER A 14 -3.16 23.82 4.27
C SER A 14 -3.46 23.71 2.78
N PHE A 15 -4.64 23.18 2.48
CA PHE A 15 -5.25 23.20 1.15
C PHE A 15 -6.64 23.85 1.25
N PRO A 16 -7.27 24.25 0.14
CA PRO A 16 -8.64 24.75 0.19
C PRO A 16 -9.56 23.81 0.99
N ARG A 17 -10.15 24.32 2.08
CA ARG A 17 -11.09 23.60 2.98
C ARG A 17 -10.47 22.55 3.91
N VAL A 18 -9.15 22.28 3.92
CA VAL A 18 -8.54 21.29 4.80
C VAL A 18 -7.14 21.70 5.24
N ILE A 19 -6.85 21.54 6.54
CA ILE A 19 -5.48 21.63 7.08
C ILE A 19 -4.94 20.20 7.14
N ALA A 20 -4.07 19.85 6.20
CA ALA A 20 -3.56 18.49 6.10
C ALA A 20 -2.48 18.16 7.15
N ASN A 21 -1.68 19.17 7.52
CA ASN A 21 -0.73 19.07 8.64
C ASN A 21 -0.86 20.34 9.47
N LYS A 22 -0.96 20.20 10.80
CA LYS A 22 -1.18 21.29 11.75
C LYS A 22 -0.14 21.20 12.85
N LYS A 23 0.88 22.05 12.78
CA LYS A 23 2.00 22.15 13.75
C LYS A 23 2.61 20.79 14.09
N VAL A 24 2.83 19.96 13.07
CA VAL A 24 3.42 18.62 13.22
C VAL A 24 4.85 18.75 13.75
N THR A 25 5.13 18.12 14.90
CA THR A 25 6.44 18.18 15.56
C THR A 25 6.81 16.82 16.13
N PHE A 26 7.93 16.24 15.67
CA PHE A 26 8.54 15.02 16.21
C PHE A 26 9.95 14.82 15.68
N ASP A 27 10.70 13.92 16.32
CA ASP A 27 12.06 13.56 15.97
C ASP A 27 12.16 12.13 15.46
N ILE A 28 13.06 11.91 14.49
CA ILE A 28 13.41 10.57 14.00
C ILE A 28 14.84 10.27 14.44
N LYS A 29 15.04 9.10 15.09
CA LYS A 29 16.34 8.64 15.55
C LYS A 29 17.14 8.01 14.41
N LYS A 30 18.46 8.06 14.53
CA LYS A 30 19.39 7.38 13.60
C LYS A 30 19.28 5.87 13.75
N ASN A 31 19.51 5.16 12.65
CA ASN A 31 19.67 3.71 12.63
C ASN A 31 18.48 2.98 13.29
N ALA A 32 17.28 3.42 12.99
CA ALA A 32 16.03 2.90 13.53
C ALA A 32 14.94 2.89 12.48
N VAL A 33 13.91 2.08 12.71
CA VAL A 33 12.65 2.13 11.95
C VAL A 33 11.65 2.98 12.73
N HIS A 34 11.25 4.12 12.17
CA HIS A 34 10.25 5.01 12.73
C HIS A 34 8.95 4.93 11.95
N ALA A 35 7.87 4.52 12.60
CA ALA A 35 6.55 4.46 11.94
C ALA A 35 5.83 5.80 11.99
N ILE A 36 5.18 6.18 10.88
CA ILE A 36 4.09 7.14 10.88
C ILE A 36 2.78 6.37 10.68
N LEU A 37 1.99 6.29 11.72
CA LEU A 37 0.73 5.56 11.78
C LEU A 37 -0.46 6.51 11.78
N GLY A 38 -1.53 6.18 11.05
CA GLY A 38 -2.77 6.95 11.04
C GLY A 38 -3.73 6.45 9.97
N GLU A 39 -5.00 6.84 10.08
CA GLU A 39 -6.03 6.53 9.08
C GLU A 39 -5.77 7.24 7.74
N ASN A 40 -6.52 6.86 6.71
CA ASN A 40 -6.54 7.59 5.46
C ASN A 40 -7.05 9.02 5.70
N GLY A 41 -6.35 10.01 5.13
CA GLY A 41 -6.65 11.42 5.39
C GLY A 41 -6.04 12.01 6.66
N ALA A 42 -5.26 11.25 7.45
CA ALA A 42 -4.60 11.76 8.67
C ALA A 42 -3.47 12.76 8.40
N GLY A 43 -3.05 12.96 7.14
CA GLY A 43 -1.99 13.89 6.76
C GLY A 43 -0.62 13.24 6.50
N LYS A 44 -0.50 11.91 6.60
CA LYS A 44 0.76 11.16 6.40
C LYS A 44 1.42 11.45 5.05
N SER A 45 0.70 11.22 3.96
CA SER A 45 1.23 11.40 2.60
C SER A 45 1.56 12.87 2.29
N THR A 46 0.88 13.85 2.91
CA THR A 46 1.22 15.27 2.80
C THR A 46 2.57 15.54 3.45
N LEU A 47 2.78 15.06 4.67
CA LEU A 47 4.05 15.20 5.38
C LEU A 47 5.20 14.56 4.61
N VAL A 48 5.00 13.36 4.09
CA VAL A 48 6.01 12.65 3.27
C VAL A 48 6.35 13.42 2.00
N LYS A 49 5.36 13.97 1.31
CA LYS A 49 5.59 14.83 0.13
C LYS A 49 6.39 16.09 0.46
N ILE A 50 6.23 16.65 1.66
CA ILE A 50 7.06 17.76 2.14
C ILE A 50 8.50 17.29 2.35
N LEU A 51 8.71 16.16 3.04
CA LEU A 51 10.04 15.60 3.29
C LEU A 51 10.79 15.25 1.99
N TYR A 52 10.05 14.87 0.95
CA TYR A 52 10.65 14.50 -0.34
C TYR A 52 10.71 15.66 -1.36
N GLY A 53 10.30 16.88 -0.96
CA GLY A 53 10.37 18.06 -1.82
C GLY A 53 9.33 18.13 -2.95
N LEU A 54 8.22 17.38 -2.81
CA LEU A 54 7.06 17.44 -3.71
C LEU A 54 6.06 18.53 -3.30
N LEU A 55 6.12 18.99 -2.05
CA LEU A 55 5.30 20.06 -1.50
C LEU A 55 6.16 20.92 -0.57
N GLU A 56 5.90 22.22 -0.57
CA GLU A 56 6.47 23.14 0.42
C GLU A 56 5.54 23.25 1.63
N PRO A 57 6.04 23.25 2.87
CA PRO A 57 5.25 23.58 4.05
C PRO A 57 4.86 25.06 4.03
N ASP A 58 3.70 25.39 4.60
CA ASP A 58 3.29 26.81 4.76
C ASP A 58 4.00 27.44 5.97
N GLU A 59 4.26 26.64 7.02
CA GLU A 59 4.98 27.04 8.24
C GLU A 59 5.82 25.88 8.78
N GLY A 60 6.79 26.21 9.63
CA GLY A 60 7.64 25.25 10.34
C GLY A 60 8.99 25.05 9.70
N ASN A 61 9.84 24.24 10.33
CA ASN A 61 11.20 23.96 9.90
C ASN A 61 11.51 22.47 9.98
N ILE A 62 12.42 22.03 9.11
CA ILE A 62 12.95 20.67 9.14
C ILE A 62 14.47 20.77 9.25
N LYS A 63 15.09 19.92 10.08
CA LYS A 63 16.55 19.81 10.19
C LYS A 63 16.98 18.37 9.93
N LEU A 64 17.96 18.20 9.07
CA LEU A 64 18.63 16.93 8.80
C LEU A 64 20.05 16.99 9.38
N ASN A 65 20.40 16.05 10.26
CA ASN A 65 21.68 16.05 10.97
C ASN A 65 22.02 17.42 11.63
N ASN A 66 21.03 18.06 12.27
CA ASN A 66 21.11 19.38 12.90
C ASN A 66 21.40 20.55 11.93
N ARG A 67 21.24 20.39 10.62
CA ARG A 67 21.35 21.43 9.62
C ARG A 67 19.99 21.71 9.00
N ASP A 68 19.71 22.93 8.65
CA ASP A 68 18.45 23.28 7.99
C ASP A 68 18.29 22.45 6.72
N PHE A 69 17.13 21.80 6.61
CA PHE A 69 16.76 20.97 5.49
C PHE A 69 15.64 21.65 4.72
N LYS A 70 15.97 22.16 3.54
CA LYS A 70 14.99 22.73 2.60
C LYS A 70 15.21 22.08 1.24
N VAL A 71 14.16 21.57 0.66
CA VAL A 71 14.14 20.91 -0.64
C VAL A 71 12.90 21.32 -1.41
N ASN A 72 13.08 21.63 -2.69
CA ASN A 72 12.04 22.07 -3.61
C ASN A 72 11.80 21.04 -4.73
N SER A 73 12.51 19.93 -4.66
CA SER A 73 12.35 18.83 -5.61
C SER A 73 12.85 17.50 -5.05
N PRO A 74 12.33 16.36 -5.56
CA PRO A 74 12.85 15.03 -5.24
C PRO A 74 14.35 14.88 -5.53
N ALA A 75 14.87 15.55 -6.56
CA ALA A 75 16.29 15.51 -6.89
C ALA A 75 17.15 16.15 -5.78
N GLU A 76 16.69 17.25 -5.18
CA GLU A 76 17.37 17.88 -4.05
C GLU A 76 17.30 17.02 -2.79
N ALA A 77 16.13 16.39 -2.52
CA ALA A 77 15.97 15.47 -1.40
C ALA A 77 16.95 14.29 -1.51
N ARG A 78 17.07 13.69 -2.69
CA ARG A 78 18.03 12.61 -2.97
C ARG A 78 19.47 13.06 -2.74
N LYS A 79 19.88 14.23 -3.25
CA LYS A 79 21.22 14.78 -3.01
C LYS A 79 21.54 14.99 -1.53
N GLN A 80 20.52 15.24 -0.71
CA GLN A 80 20.65 15.34 0.74
C GLN A 80 20.53 13.99 1.48
N GLY A 81 20.44 12.88 0.74
CA GLY A 81 20.44 11.52 1.31
C GLY A 81 19.06 11.00 1.72
N ILE A 82 17.97 11.53 1.18
CA ILE A 82 16.60 11.00 1.39
C ILE A 82 16.15 10.28 0.13
N GLY A 83 15.86 8.96 0.26
CA GLY A 83 15.22 8.15 -0.76
C GLY A 83 13.77 7.84 -0.41
N MET A 84 12.92 7.58 -1.42
CA MET A 84 11.51 7.28 -1.20
C MET A 84 11.02 6.17 -2.12
N VAL A 85 10.36 5.17 -1.53
CA VAL A 85 9.52 4.19 -2.22
C VAL A 85 8.07 4.63 -2.08
N PHE A 86 7.40 4.80 -3.20
CA PHE A 86 6.02 5.28 -3.26
C PHE A 86 5.02 4.14 -3.06
N GLN A 87 3.80 4.48 -2.65
CA GLN A 87 2.68 3.55 -2.51
C GLN A 87 2.31 2.87 -3.84
N HIS A 88 2.40 3.60 -4.95
CA HIS A 88 2.24 3.04 -6.31
C HIS A 88 3.60 2.98 -6.97
N PHE A 89 3.88 1.87 -7.64
CA PHE A 89 5.16 1.70 -8.33
C PHE A 89 5.39 2.84 -9.33
N SER A 90 6.58 3.44 -9.26
CA SER A 90 7.01 4.50 -10.18
C SER A 90 7.93 3.92 -11.27
N LEU A 91 7.59 2.71 -11.75
CA LEU A 91 8.29 2.00 -12.80
C LEU A 91 7.62 2.25 -14.15
N PHE A 92 8.43 2.25 -15.21
CA PHE A 92 7.94 2.34 -16.59
C PHE A 92 7.69 0.92 -17.12
N ASP A 93 6.44 0.56 -17.31
CA ASP A 93 6.01 -0.77 -17.73
C ASP A 93 6.56 -1.18 -19.11
N SER A 94 6.82 -0.22 -19.98
CA SER A 94 7.39 -0.45 -21.33
C SER A 94 8.89 -0.75 -21.36
N LEU A 95 9.57 -0.64 -20.21
CA LEU A 95 11.01 -0.82 -20.09
C LEU A 95 11.35 -2.10 -19.32
N SER A 96 12.58 -2.59 -19.51
CA SER A 96 13.15 -3.67 -18.70
C SER A 96 13.50 -3.19 -17.28
N VAL A 97 13.81 -4.13 -16.39
CA VAL A 97 14.34 -3.85 -15.05
C VAL A 97 15.60 -2.99 -15.14
N LYS A 98 16.56 -3.40 -15.98
CA LYS A 98 17.82 -2.67 -16.19
C LYS A 98 17.60 -1.23 -16.61
N GLU A 99 16.73 -0.99 -17.57
CA GLU A 99 16.40 0.37 -18.05
C GLU A 99 15.75 1.22 -16.97
N ASN A 100 14.82 0.66 -16.16
CA ASN A 100 14.21 1.35 -15.02
C ASN A 100 15.23 1.73 -13.94
N LEU A 101 16.22 0.89 -13.68
CA LEU A 101 17.29 1.18 -12.73
C LEU A 101 18.20 2.30 -13.23
N ILE A 102 18.56 2.31 -14.52
CA ILE A 102 19.40 3.34 -15.15
C ILE A 102 18.75 4.72 -15.08
N LEU A 103 17.43 4.82 -15.28
CA LEU A 103 16.70 6.10 -15.18
C LEU A 103 16.80 6.77 -13.80
N GLY A 104 17.13 6.00 -12.76
CA GLY A 104 17.31 6.50 -11.39
C GLY A 104 18.71 6.98 -11.05
N ILE A 105 19.68 6.86 -11.96
CA ILE A 105 21.11 7.09 -11.70
C ILE A 105 21.54 8.44 -12.27
N ASP A 106 22.48 9.12 -11.59
CA ASP A 106 23.16 10.30 -12.12
C ASP A 106 24.00 9.92 -13.35
N GLU A 107 24.01 10.77 -14.39
CA GLU A 107 24.60 10.56 -15.73
C GLU A 107 26.10 10.18 -15.76
N LYS A 108 26.76 10.12 -14.62
CA LYS A 108 28.22 9.90 -14.50
C LYS A 108 28.66 8.46 -14.19
N MET A 109 27.72 7.54 -13.99
CA MET A 109 28.05 6.15 -13.66
C MET A 109 28.30 5.33 -14.93
N SER A 110 29.44 4.64 -15.01
CA SER A 110 29.69 3.72 -16.11
C SER A 110 28.83 2.46 -16.01
N TYR A 111 28.59 1.77 -17.12
CA TYR A 111 27.83 0.52 -17.13
C TYR A 111 28.46 -0.55 -16.24
N SER A 112 29.80 -0.64 -16.21
CA SER A 112 30.54 -1.58 -15.36
C SER A 112 30.33 -1.28 -13.87
N ASP A 113 30.43 0.00 -13.47
CA ASP A 113 30.22 0.40 -12.07
C ASP A 113 28.77 0.15 -11.61
N LEU A 114 27.81 0.22 -12.52
CA LEU A 114 26.43 -0.11 -12.24
C LEU A 114 26.24 -1.61 -11.98
N GLU A 115 26.79 -2.46 -12.84
CA GLU A 115 26.68 -3.91 -12.68
C GLU A 115 27.32 -4.38 -11.37
N ASP A 116 28.51 -3.88 -11.02
CA ASP A 116 29.18 -4.17 -9.75
C ASP A 116 28.35 -3.73 -8.53
N LYS A 117 27.75 -2.55 -8.58
CA LYS A 117 26.85 -2.05 -7.51
C LYS A 117 25.58 -2.87 -7.40
N LEU A 118 24.98 -3.26 -8.52
CA LEU A 118 23.76 -4.06 -8.53
C LEU A 118 24.02 -5.45 -7.94
N GLU A 119 25.12 -6.10 -8.32
CA GLU A 119 25.51 -7.39 -7.77
C GLU A 119 25.76 -7.31 -6.26
N ASN A 120 26.45 -6.24 -5.80
CA ASN A 120 26.68 -6.00 -4.39
C ASN A 120 25.37 -5.79 -3.62
N ILE A 121 24.46 -4.92 -4.10
CA ILE A 121 23.17 -4.66 -3.45
C ILE A 121 22.30 -5.92 -3.44
N SER A 122 22.21 -6.61 -4.58
CA SER A 122 21.40 -7.82 -4.73
C SER A 122 21.86 -8.93 -3.77
N SER A 123 23.15 -9.20 -3.71
CA SER A 123 23.71 -10.23 -2.82
C SER A 123 23.62 -9.85 -1.35
N ARG A 124 23.94 -8.58 -1.00
CA ARG A 124 23.99 -8.09 0.36
C ARG A 124 22.62 -8.05 1.06
N TYR A 125 21.59 -7.67 0.33
CA TYR A 125 20.22 -7.50 0.87
C TYR A 125 19.25 -8.60 0.44
N ASN A 126 19.75 -9.63 -0.24
CA ASN A 126 18.94 -10.72 -0.78
C ASN A 126 17.77 -10.19 -1.66
N LEU A 127 18.11 -9.32 -2.60
CA LEU A 127 17.19 -8.69 -3.55
C LEU A 127 17.51 -9.15 -4.98
N PRO A 128 17.29 -10.44 -5.35
CA PRO A 128 17.59 -10.93 -6.68
C PRO A 128 16.70 -10.26 -7.72
N LEU A 129 17.30 -9.85 -8.83
CA LEU A 129 16.63 -9.23 -9.97
C LEU A 129 17.03 -9.91 -11.27
N ASP A 130 16.05 -10.12 -12.15
CA ASP A 130 16.30 -10.43 -13.56
C ASP A 130 16.31 -9.09 -14.33
N LEU A 131 17.51 -8.65 -14.71
CA LEU A 131 17.74 -7.32 -15.30
C LEU A 131 17.12 -7.17 -16.69
N ASP A 132 16.96 -8.28 -17.41
CA ASP A 132 16.43 -8.28 -18.79
C ASP A 132 14.89 -8.47 -18.82
N ALA A 133 14.28 -8.83 -17.69
CA ALA A 133 12.84 -9.02 -17.62
C ALA A 133 12.09 -7.71 -17.87
N PRO A 134 11.01 -7.70 -18.66
CA PRO A 134 10.12 -6.55 -18.78
C PRO A 134 9.34 -6.34 -17.48
N ILE A 135 9.12 -5.11 -17.08
CA ILE A 135 8.40 -4.77 -15.83
C ILE A 135 6.99 -5.39 -15.79
N THR A 136 6.34 -5.50 -16.93
CA THR A 136 4.99 -6.10 -17.05
C THR A 136 4.94 -7.57 -16.65
N ALA A 137 6.05 -8.31 -16.74
CA ALA A 137 6.12 -9.72 -16.36
C ALA A 137 6.38 -9.94 -14.86
N LEU A 138 6.70 -8.87 -14.11
CA LEU A 138 7.06 -8.97 -12.70
C LEU A 138 5.84 -9.04 -11.78
N SER A 139 5.91 -9.88 -10.75
CA SER A 139 5.01 -9.84 -9.60
C SER A 139 5.14 -8.52 -8.82
N ALA A 140 4.17 -8.23 -7.95
CA ALA A 140 4.22 -7.05 -7.10
C ALA A 140 5.47 -7.02 -6.20
N GLY A 141 5.86 -8.18 -5.64
CA GLY A 141 7.08 -8.29 -4.83
C GLY A 141 8.35 -8.07 -5.62
N GLU A 142 8.40 -8.50 -6.89
CA GLU A 142 9.54 -8.22 -7.78
C GLU A 142 9.61 -6.73 -8.14
N LYS A 143 8.49 -6.10 -8.48
CA LYS A 143 8.43 -4.64 -8.70
C LYS A 143 8.90 -3.87 -7.47
N GLN A 144 8.50 -4.30 -6.27
CA GLN A 144 8.95 -3.70 -5.01
C GLN A 144 10.47 -3.83 -4.84
N ARG A 145 11.07 -4.98 -5.18
CA ARG A 145 12.53 -5.15 -5.15
C ARG A 145 13.23 -4.19 -6.10
N VAL A 146 12.72 -4.03 -7.32
CA VAL A 146 13.27 -3.06 -8.29
C VAL A 146 13.25 -1.64 -7.73
N GLU A 147 12.13 -1.21 -7.13
CA GLU A 147 11.99 0.11 -6.49
C GLU A 147 13.05 0.31 -5.38
N ILE A 148 13.20 -0.69 -4.50
CA ILE A 148 14.15 -0.63 -3.39
C ILE A 148 15.59 -0.55 -3.92
N VAL A 149 15.95 -1.42 -4.86
CA VAL A 149 17.30 -1.43 -5.46
C VAL A 149 17.60 -0.11 -6.16
N ARG A 150 16.64 0.43 -6.93
CA ARG A 150 16.77 1.73 -7.60
C ARG A 150 17.12 2.87 -6.62
N ILE A 151 16.52 2.84 -5.44
CA ILE A 151 16.80 3.86 -4.42
C ILE A 151 18.13 3.57 -3.71
N LEU A 152 18.45 2.31 -3.43
CA LEU A 152 19.72 1.94 -2.79
C LEU A 152 20.94 2.27 -3.65
N LEU A 153 20.80 2.28 -4.96
CA LEU A 153 21.86 2.75 -5.88
C LEU A 153 22.28 4.20 -5.63
N GLN A 154 21.39 5.02 -5.04
CA GLN A 154 21.62 6.42 -4.69
C GLN A 154 22.19 6.62 -3.29
N ASP A 155 22.44 5.53 -2.54
CA ASP A 155 23.03 5.50 -1.20
C ASP A 155 22.34 6.43 -0.16
N PRO A 156 21.01 6.32 0.04
CA PRO A 156 20.29 7.20 0.96
C PRO A 156 20.64 6.95 2.43
N GLN A 157 20.69 8.01 3.25
CA GLN A 157 20.77 7.90 4.72
C GLN A 157 19.39 7.60 5.34
N ILE A 158 18.34 8.16 4.76
CA ILE A 158 16.93 7.97 5.17
C ILE A 158 16.16 7.37 4.00
N LEU A 159 15.48 6.27 4.27
CA LEU A 159 14.59 5.61 3.33
C LEU A 159 13.14 5.78 3.78
N ILE A 160 12.35 6.50 3.00
CA ILE A 160 10.91 6.66 3.21
C ILE A 160 10.19 5.53 2.48
N MET A 161 9.33 4.79 3.19
CA MET A 161 8.54 3.69 2.67
C MET A 161 7.06 4.00 2.84
N ASP A 162 6.37 4.38 1.76
CA ASP A 162 4.95 4.77 1.82
C ASP A 162 4.05 3.57 1.48
N GLU A 163 3.43 2.97 2.50
CA GLU A 163 2.58 1.77 2.43
C GLU A 163 3.17 0.62 1.60
N PRO A 164 4.43 0.19 1.85
CA PRO A 164 5.17 -0.67 0.93
C PRO A 164 4.61 -2.10 0.83
N THR A 165 3.70 -2.49 1.69
CA THR A 165 3.13 -3.84 1.78
C THR A 165 1.70 -3.94 1.26
N SER A 166 1.17 -2.88 0.67
CA SER A 166 -0.25 -2.81 0.28
C SER A 166 -0.65 -3.86 -0.76
N VAL A 167 0.28 -4.30 -1.59
CA VAL A 167 0.06 -5.25 -2.70
C VAL A 167 0.89 -6.53 -2.57
N LEU A 168 1.60 -6.72 -1.45
CA LEU A 168 2.48 -7.84 -1.22
C LEU A 168 1.75 -9.01 -0.55
N THR A 169 2.18 -10.23 -0.88
CA THR A 169 1.80 -11.44 -0.14
C THR A 169 2.48 -11.47 1.24
N PRO A 170 1.96 -12.23 2.23
CA PRO A 170 2.58 -12.36 3.54
C PRO A 170 4.06 -12.76 3.50
N GLN A 171 4.43 -13.67 2.60
CA GLN A 171 5.82 -14.13 2.43
C GLN A 171 6.73 -13.00 1.88
N GLU A 172 6.22 -12.19 0.95
CA GLU A 172 6.94 -11.04 0.43
C GLU A 172 7.11 -9.95 1.49
N VAL A 173 6.11 -9.77 2.37
CA VAL A 173 6.21 -8.84 3.53
C VAL A 173 7.31 -9.27 4.48
N GLU A 174 7.40 -10.57 4.83
CA GLU A 174 8.47 -11.09 5.69
C GLU A 174 9.85 -10.87 5.05
N SER A 175 9.98 -11.13 3.75
CA SER A 175 11.23 -10.87 3.00
C SER A 175 11.62 -9.39 3.01
N LEU A 176 10.64 -8.49 2.80
CA LEU A 176 10.86 -7.06 2.91
C LEU A 176 11.37 -6.66 4.30
N PHE A 177 10.77 -7.17 5.36
CA PHE A 177 11.17 -6.86 6.74
C PHE A 177 12.59 -7.32 7.06
N VAL A 178 13.01 -8.47 6.55
CA VAL A 178 14.41 -8.93 6.65
C VAL A 178 15.35 -7.93 5.99
N THR A 179 15.01 -7.45 4.78
CA THR A 179 15.79 -6.45 4.05
C THR A 179 15.88 -5.12 4.82
N LEU A 180 14.74 -4.61 5.32
CA LEU A 180 14.71 -3.34 6.07
C LEU A 180 15.56 -3.43 7.36
N ASN A 181 15.48 -4.55 8.09
CA ASN A 181 16.31 -4.79 9.27
C ASN A 181 17.80 -4.84 8.94
N ALA A 182 18.19 -5.41 7.80
CA ALA A 182 19.58 -5.40 7.34
C ALA A 182 20.06 -3.98 7.04
N LEU A 183 19.26 -3.16 6.39
CA LEU A 183 19.56 -1.75 6.10
C LEU A 183 19.76 -0.92 7.36
N VAL A 184 18.93 -1.12 8.39
CA VAL A 184 19.05 -0.43 9.69
C VAL A 184 20.34 -0.84 10.42
N LYS A 185 20.68 -2.14 10.42
CA LYS A 185 21.94 -2.62 11.01
C LYS A 185 23.18 -2.02 10.35
N GLU A 186 23.09 -1.60 9.10
CA GLU A 186 24.15 -0.93 8.36
C GLU A 186 24.14 0.60 8.50
N GLY A 187 23.31 1.12 9.39
CA GLY A 187 23.31 2.53 9.76
C GLY A 187 22.32 3.40 8.96
N ARG A 188 21.41 2.80 8.23
CA ARG A 188 20.33 3.56 7.56
C ARG A 188 19.16 3.77 8.50
N THR A 189 18.40 4.82 8.25
CA THR A 189 17.17 5.13 8.99
C THR A 189 15.98 4.92 8.08
N ILE A 190 14.92 4.31 8.59
CA ILE A 190 13.72 4.03 7.82
C ILE A 190 12.54 4.79 8.40
N LEU A 191 11.86 5.56 7.57
CA LEU A 191 10.58 6.18 7.86
C LEU A 191 9.49 5.34 7.21
N TYR A 192 8.75 4.58 8.02
CA TYR A 192 7.78 3.58 7.58
C TYR A 192 6.36 4.09 7.73
N ILE A 193 5.68 4.38 6.63
CA ILE A 193 4.32 4.90 6.63
C ILE A 193 3.35 3.74 6.41
N THR A 194 2.43 3.56 7.33
CA THR A 194 1.42 2.49 7.25
C THR A 194 0.17 2.82 8.05
N HIS A 195 -0.90 2.09 7.79
CA HIS A 195 -2.08 2.03 8.63
C HIS A 195 -2.26 0.63 9.28
N LYS A 196 -1.33 -0.30 9.04
CA LYS A 196 -1.35 -1.68 9.55
C LYS A 196 -0.61 -1.79 10.87
N LEU A 197 -1.35 -2.04 11.93
CA LEU A 197 -0.84 -2.04 13.31
C LEU A 197 0.18 -3.14 13.57
N GLU A 198 -0.06 -4.33 12.99
CA GLU A 198 0.81 -5.50 13.15
C GLU A 198 2.21 -5.25 12.57
N GLU A 199 2.30 -4.53 11.45
CA GLU A 199 3.58 -4.16 10.86
C GLU A 199 4.37 -3.21 11.76
N VAL A 200 3.69 -2.22 12.36
CA VAL A 200 4.32 -1.30 13.31
C VAL A 200 4.92 -2.02 14.50
N ILE A 201 4.19 -3.00 15.05
CA ILE A 201 4.67 -3.78 16.20
C ILE A 201 5.84 -4.70 15.81
N SER A 202 5.81 -5.27 14.60
CA SER A 202 6.78 -6.28 14.18
C SER A 202 8.13 -5.70 13.78
N ILE A 203 8.19 -4.50 13.18
CA ILE A 203 9.43 -3.99 12.60
C ILE A 203 9.88 -2.63 13.14
N CYS A 204 8.98 -1.80 13.72
CA CYS A 204 9.31 -0.43 14.07
C CYS A 204 9.80 -0.30 15.52
N ASP A 205 10.78 0.58 15.75
CA ASP A 205 11.30 0.90 17.10
C ASP A 205 10.47 2.00 17.78
N THR A 206 9.99 2.95 16.97
CA THR A 206 9.21 4.12 17.42
C THR A 206 8.03 4.34 16.51
N VAL A 207 6.92 4.79 17.06
CA VAL A 207 5.72 5.13 16.29
C VAL A 207 5.26 6.54 16.63
N THR A 208 5.00 7.34 15.60
CA THR A 208 4.30 8.63 15.66
C THR A 208 2.90 8.42 15.08
N ILE A 209 1.87 8.72 15.89
CA ILE A 209 0.47 8.54 15.52
C ILE A 209 -0.10 9.88 15.07
N MET A 210 -0.61 9.92 13.84
CA MET A 210 -1.27 11.08 13.25
C MET A 210 -2.77 10.89 13.15
N ARG A 211 -3.51 11.94 13.48
CA ARG A 211 -4.96 12.00 13.29
C ARG A 211 -5.38 13.43 12.96
N SER A 212 -6.17 13.59 11.89
CA SER A 212 -6.69 14.91 11.44
C SER A 212 -5.61 15.99 11.31
N GLY A 213 -4.43 15.62 10.81
CA GLY A 213 -3.32 16.53 10.60
C GLY A 213 -2.44 16.82 11.81
N GLU A 214 -2.75 16.29 12.98
CA GLU A 214 -2.03 16.52 14.23
C GLU A 214 -1.32 15.26 14.71
N ILE A 215 -0.23 15.43 15.50
CA ILE A 215 0.40 14.34 16.23
C ILE A 215 -0.37 14.07 17.52
N ILE A 216 -0.81 12.84 17.70
CA ILE A 216 -1.53 12.39 18.90
C ILE A 216 -0.56 11.81 19.93
N ASP A 217 0.44 11.07 19.47
CA ASP A 217 1.44 10.42 20.33
C ASP A 217 2.70 10.11 19.55
N THR A 218 3.83 10.11 20.22
CA THR A 218 5.10 9.54 19.73
C THR A 218 5.70 8.71 20.84
N SER A 219 5.85 7.41 20.61
CA SER A 219 6.27 6.46 21.64
C SER A 219 7.06 5.28 21.08
N SER A 220 7.81 4.57 21.94
CA SER A 220 8.43 3.30 21.59
C SER A 220 7.35 2.23 21.36
N THR A 221 7.56 1.38 20.37
CA THR A 221 6.67 0.27 20.03
C THR A 221 6.76 -0.90 21.02
N ALA A 222 7.87 -1.02 21.76
CA ALA A 222 8.12 -2.11 22.71
C ALA A 222 7.03 -2.28 23.78
N ASN A 223 6.32 -1.19 24.12
CA ASN A 223 5.26 -1.17 25.13
C ASN A 223 3.86 -0.99 24.51
N GLN A 224 3.73 -1.14 23.19
CA GLN A 224 2.45 -0.96 22.48
C GLN A 224 1.85 -2.32 22.09
N THR A 225 0.54 -2.34 22.00
CA THR A 225 -0.22 -3.45 21.41
C THR A 225 -1.06 -2.92 20.25
N ALA A 226 -1.53 -3.78 19.35
CA ALA A 226 -2.44 -3.40 18.28
C ALA A 226 -3.67 -2.64 18.83
N LYS A 227 -4.22 -3.09 19.96
CA LYS A 227 -5.37 -2.44 20.62
C LYS A 227 -5.04 -1.04 21.14
N THR A 228 -3.86 -0.82 21.74
CA THR A 228 -3.45 0.51 22.22
C THR A 228 -3.19 1.47 21.07
N LEU A 229 -2.52 1.01 20.01
CA LEU A 229 -2.29 1.80 18.79
C LEU A 229 -3.60 2.16 18.09
N ALA A 230 -4.50 1.19 17.93
CA ALA A 230 -5.82 1.41 17.34
C ALA A 230 -6.64 2.44 18.14
N THR A 231 -6.66 2.33 19.47
CA THR A 231 -7.36 3.30 20.34
C THR A 231 -6.84 4.72 20.15
N LYS A 232 -5.51 4.89 20.08
CA LYS A 232 -4.89 6.21 19.85
C LYS A 232 -5.18 6.74 18.44
N MET A 233 -5.14 5.87 17.43
CA MET A 233 -5.39 6.22 16.04
C MET A 233 -6.84 6.67 15.82
N LEU A 234 -7.81 5.91 16.34
CA LEU A 234 -9.24 6.19 16.19
C LEU A 234 -9.75 7.26 17.16
N GLY A 235 -9.07 7.44 18.30
CA GLY A 235 -9.50 8.37 19.36
C GLY A 235 -10.70 7.87 20.18
N GLN A 236 -11.09 6.63 20.00
CA GLN A 236 -12.18 5.97 20.71
C GLN A 236 -11.69 4.66 21.30
N LYS A 237 -12.19 4.29 22.47
CA LYS A 237 -11.99 2.92 22.97
C LYS A 237 -12.69 1.95 22.01
N LEU A 238 -11.94 1.01 21.50
CA LEU A 238 -12.52 -0.13 20.80
C LEU A 238 -13.20 -0.99 21.83
N ASP A 239 -14.50 -0.88 21.96
CA ASP A 239 -15.29 -1.89 22.62
C ASP A 239 -15.15 -3.18 21.80
N ASP A 240 -14.96 -4.32 22.49
CA ASP A 240 -14.96 -5.60 21.81
C ASP A 240 -16.31 -5.73 21.09
N LEU A 241 -16.26 -5.73 19.74
CA LEU A 241 -17.45 -5.90 18.93
C LEU A 241 -18.11 -7.20 19.38
N LYS A 242 -19.18 -7.09 20.16
CA LYS A 242 -20.10 -8.21 20.35
C LYS A 242 -20.75 -8.46 19.00
N THR A 243 -20.15 -9.34 18.22
CA THR A 243 -20.74 -9.82 16.97
C THR A 243 -22.01 -10.58 17.36
N ASN A 244 -23.13 -9.89 17.38
CA ASN A 244 -24.42 -10.55 17.30
C ASN A 244 -24.49 -11.11 15.88
N TYR A 245 -24.02 -12.33 15.72
CA TYR A 245 -24.32 -13.11 14.53
C TYR A 245 -25.83 -13.19 14.43
N GLY A 246 -26.43 -12.56 13.42
CA GLY A 246 -27.85 -12.73 13.13
C GLY A 246 -28.14 -14.23 12.96
N HIS A 247 -29.38 -14.65 13.21
CA HIS A 247 -29.76 -16.05 12.99
C HIS A 247 -29.68 -16.33 11.48
N ILE A 248 -28.68 -17.11 11.08
CA ILE A 248 -28.58 -17.68 9.73
C ILE A 248 -29.74 -18.65 9.57
N LYS A 249 -30.55 -18.43 8.56
CA LYS A 249 -31.66 -19.32 8.22
C LYS A 249 -31.17 -20.45 7.32
N ASP A 250 -31.83 -21.58 7.33
CA ASP A 250 -31.51 -22.71 6.43
C ASP A 250 -31.88 -22.45 4.96
N GLU A 251 -32.57 -21.37 4.70
CA GLU A 251 -33.02 -20.97 3.37
C GLU A 251 -31.87 -20.40 2.56
N VAL A 252 -31.59 -20.99 1.37
CA VAL A 252 -30.62 -20.51 0.41
C VAL A 252 -31.26 -19.41 -0.42
N ASN A 253 -30.72 -18.21 -0.34
CA ASN A 253 -31.21 -17.05 -1.09
C ASN A 253 -30.44 -16.84 -2.40
N PHE A 254 -29.12 -17.10 -2.39
CA PHE A 254 -28.27 -16.89 -3.55
C PHE A 254 -27.46 -18.16 -3.83
N GLU A 255 -27.55 -18.68 -5.06
CA GLU A 255 -26.84 -19.89 -5.48
C GLU A 255 -26.08 -19.65 -6.77
N VAL A 256 -24.82 -20.01 -6.79
CA VAL A 256 -23.95 -20.10 -7.97
C VAL A 256 -23.66 -21.57 -8.21
N LYS A 257 -23.92 -22.07 -9.43
CA LYS A 257 -23.78 -23.50 -9.74
C LYS A 257 -23.03 -23.71 -11.04
N ASN A 258 -21.86 -24.35 -10.92
CA ASN A 258 -21.00 -24.78 -12.03
C ASN A 258 -20.69 -23.65 -13.03
N ILE A 259 -20.49 -22.43 -12.57
CA ILE A 259 -20.16 -21.30 -13.42
C ILE A 259 -18.78 -21.49 -14.03
N SER A 260 -18.73 -21.44 -15.36
CA SER A 260 -17.47 -21.37 -16.11
C SER A 260 -17.56 -20.23 -17.14
N CYS A 261 -16.48 -19.49 -17.28
CA CYS A 261 -16.36 -18.38 -18.22
C CYS A 261 -14.94 -18.34 -18.79
N ASP A 262 -14.84 -18.22 -20.10
CA ASP A 262 -13.56 -18.04 -20.82
C ASP A 262 -13.54 -16.57 -21.30
N PHE A 263 -12.57 -15.78 -20.85
CA PHE A 263 -12.51 -14.36 -21.17
C PHE A 263 -11.77 -14.07 -22.48
N ASN A 264 -11.01 -15.02 -23.01
CA ASN A 264 -10.18 -14.85 -24.22
C ASN A 264 -9.24 -13.62 -24.16
N ASP A 265 -8.85 -13.22 -22.98
CA ASP A 265 -7.95 -12.13 -22.69
C ASP A 265 -6.80 -12.65 -21.83
N PRO A 266 -5.53 -12.49 -22.25
CA PRO A 266 -4.37 -13.01 -21.50
C PRO A 266 -4.19 -12.33 -20.12
N PHE A 267 -4.83 -11.20 -19.88
CA PHE A 267 -4.76 -10.49 -18.60
C PHE A 267 -5.89 -10.84 -17.62
N LEU A 268 -6.89 -11.61 -18.08
CA LEU A 268 -8.02 -12.05 -17.26
C LEU A 268 -7.90 -13.54 -16.91
N THR A 269 -8.45 -13.91 -15.77
CA THR A 269 -8.44 -15.30 -15.29
C THR A 269 -9.73 -16.01 -15.64
N ASP A 270 -9.63 -17.12 -16.38
CA ASP A 270 -10.78 -17.99 -16.69
C ASP A 270 -11.38 -18.57 -15.42
N LEU A 271 -12.69 -18.54 -15.31
CA LEU A 271 -13.42 -19.18 -14.24
C LEU A 271 -13.80 -20.61 -14.61
N LYS A 272 -13.53 -21.57 -13.74
CA LYS A 272 -13.75 -22.99 -13.99
C LYS A 272 -14.59 -23.62 -12.89
N ASN A 273 -15.82 -23.98 -13.21
CA ASN A 273 -16.72 -24.79 -12.38
C ASN A 273 -16.95 -24.24 -10.97
N ILE A 274 -17.17 -22.92 -10.84
CA ILE A 274 -17.38 -22.26 -9.55
C ILE A 274 -18.79 -22.56 -9.03
N SER A 275 -18.86 -23.02 -7.78
CA SER A 275 -20.15 -23.32 -7.12
C SER A 275 -20.09 -22.94 -5.65
N PHE A 276 -21.12 -22.22 -5.18
CA PHE A 276 -21.35 -21.91 -3.78
C PHE A 276 -22.79 -21.48 -3.54
N GLN A 277 -23.20 -21.45 -2.26
CA GLN A 277 -24.53 -21.01 -1.84
C GLN A 277 -24.40 -20.01 -0.70
N VAL A 278 -25.30 -19.05 -0.64
CA VAL A 278 -25.40 -18.07 0.46
C VAL A 278 -26.80 -18.13 1.04
N ARG A 279 -26.89 -18.31 2.33
CA ARG A 279 -28.16 -18.40 3.08
C ARG A 279 -28.65 -17.02 3.51
N VAL A 280 -29.92 -16.93 3.83
CA VAL A 280 -30.49 -15.70 4.38
C VAL A 280 -29.84 -15.34 5.72
N GLY A 281 -29.27 -14.13 5.82
CA GLY A 281 -28.57 -13.65 7.01
C GLY A 281 -27.11 -14.11 7.13
N GLU A 282 -26.57 -14.82 6.12
CA GLU A 282 -25.19 -15.29 6.08
C GLU A 282 -24.27 -14.23 5.47
N ILE A 283 -23.04 -14.11 6.00
CA ILE A 283 -21.91 -13.42 5.39
C ILE A 283 -21.00 -14.49 4.78
N TYR A 284 -20.95 -14.54 3.46
CA TYR A 284 -20.12 -15.49 2.72
C TYR A 284 -18.84 -14.79 2.23
N GLY A 285 -17.67 -15.30 2.62
CA GLY A 285 -16.38 -14.75 2.26
C GLY A 285 -15.75 -15.48 1.08
N ILE A 286 -15.29 -14.74 0.07
CA ILE A 286 -14.48 -15.25 -1.04
C ILE A 286 -13.06 -14.69 -0.85
N ALA A 287 -12.09 -15.58 -0.61
CA ALA A 287 -10.71 -15.20 -0.37
C ALA A 287 -9.79 -15.79 -1.45
N GLY A 288 -8.73 -15.07 -1.76
CA GLY A 288 -7.70 -15.49 -2.71
C GLY A 288 -6.61 -14.46 -2.87
N VAL A 289 -5.49 -14.87 -3.43
CA VAL A 289 -4.42 -13.96 -3.85
C VAL A 289 -4.88 -13.22 -5.11
N ALA A 290 -4.45 -11.96 -5.29
CA ALA A 290 -4.75 -11.17 -6.48
C ALA A 290 -4.44 -11.95 -7.79
N GLY A 291 -5.30 -11.82 -8.79
CA GLY A 291 -5.15 -12.54 -10.06
C GLY A 291 -5.72 -13.98 -10.09
N ASN A 292 -6.43 -14.42 -9.05
CA ASN A 292 -7.06 -15.73 -9.01
C ASN A 292 -8.53 -15.75 -9.45
N GLY A 293 -9.03 -14.70 -10.10
CA GLY A 293 -10.36 -14.67 -10.69
C GLY A 293 -11.44 -14.01 -9.82
N GLN A 294 -11.08 -13.35 -8.71
CA GLN A 294 -12.05 -12.68 -7.84
C GLN A 294 -12.76 -11.53 -8.54
N SER A 295 -12.03 -10.71 -9.30
CA SER A 295 -12.59 -9.58 -10.05
C SER A 295 -13.52 -10.08 -11.15
N GLU A 296 -13.08 -11.09 -11.90
CA GLU A 296 -13.87 -11.73 -12.96
C GLU A 296 -15.16 -12.38 -12.42
N LEU A 297 -15.05 -13.01 -11.24
CA LEU A 297 -16.22 -13.55 -10.56
C LEU A 297 -17.17 -12.43 -10.13
N MET A 298 -16.65 -11.32 -9.62
CA MET A 298 -17.45 -10.16 -9.22
C MET A 298 -18.22 -9.59 -10.41
N ASP A 299 -17.61 -9.43 -11.58
CA ASP A 299 -18.26 -8.95 -12.82
C ASP A 299 -19.43 -9.85 -13.23
N ILE A 300 -19.27 -11.17 -13.07
CA ILE A 300 -20.36 -12.13 -13.32
C ILE A 300 -21.44 -12.00 -12.26
N LEU A 301 -21.10 -11.86 -10.98
CA LEU A 301 -22.07 -11.74 -9.89
C LEU A 301 -22.84 -10.41 -9.92
N THR A 302 -22.24 -9.34 -10.43
CA THR A 302 -22.90 -8.03 -10.60
C THR A 302 -23.68 -7.93 -11.91
N GLY A 303 -23.38 -8.80 -12.89
CA GLY A 303 -23.96 -8.79 -14.22
C GLY A 303 -23.31 -7.80 -15.18
N GLU A 304 -22.12 -7.27 -14.85
CA GLU A 304 -21.29 -6.47 -15.76
C GLU A 304 -20.79 -7.35 -16.91
N ASN A 305 -20.44 -8.60 -16.60
CA ASN A 305 -20.24 -9.63 -17.62
C ASN A 305 -21.34 -10.70 -17.49
N ILE A 306 -22.06 -10.96 -18.58
CA ILE A 306 -23.12 -11.98 -18.69
C ILE A 306 -22.76 -13.11 -19.66
N ASN A 307 -21.53 -13.12 -20.18
CA ASN A 307 -21.06 -14.14 -21.14
C ASN A 307 -20.58 -15.40 -20.39
N ILE A 308 -21.52 -16.10 -19.79
CA ILE A 308 -21.24 -17.33 -19.05
C ILE A 308 -21.24 -18.51 -20.05
N LYS A 309 -20.16 -19.31 -20.06
CA LYS A 309 -20.05 -20.50 -20.90
C LYS A 309 -20.95 -21.64 -20.41
N SER A 310 -21.04 -21.84 -19.11
CA SER A 310 -21.89 -22.84 -18.48
C SER A 310 -22.22 -22.47 -17.05
N GLY A 311 -23.25 -23.13 -16.50
CA GLY A 311 -23.72 -22.94 -15.13
C GLY A 311 -24.92 -22.02 -15.02
N SER A 312 -25.30 -21.71 -13.78
CA SER A 312 -26.44 -20.85 -13.47
C SER A 312 -26.23 -20.04 -12.20
N ILE A 313 -26.87 -18.88 -12.13
CA ILE A 313 -26.96 -18.05 -10.93
C ILE A 313 -28.44 -17.89 -10.58
N THR A 314 -28.78 -18.21 -9.35
CA THR A 314 -30.15 -18.14 -8.85
C THR A 314 -30.22 -17.21 -7.64
N PHE A 315 -31.20 -16.30 -7.65
CA PHE A 315 -31.53 -15.43 -6.52
C PHE A 315 -33.04 -15.51 -6.26
N ASP A 316 -33.43 -15.81 -5.02
CA ASP A 316 -34.84 -16.04 -4.65
C ASP A 316 -35.56 -17.00 -5.64
N ASN A 317 -34.93 -18.13 -5.94
CA ASN A 317 -35.43 -19.14 -6.89
C ASN A 317 -35.59 -18.64 -8.35
N LYS A 318 -35.12 -17.43 -8.70
CA LYS A 318 -35.12 -16.89 -10.06
C LYS A 318 -33.76 -16.99 -10.69
N LYS A 319 -33.67 -17.49 -11.91
CA LYS A 319 -32.43 -17.49 -12.70
C LYS A 319 -32.08 -16.08 -13.14
N ILE A 320 -30.90 -15.62 -12.81
CA ILE A 320 -30.42 -14.24 -13.05
C ILE A 320 -29.13 -14.16 -13.87
N GLU A 321 -28.58 -15.27 -14.32
CA GLU A 321 -27.30 -15.32 -15.05
C GLU A 321 -27.27 -14.42 -16.31
N LYS A 322 -28.42 -14.14 -16.91
CA LYS A 322 -28.55 -13.27 -18.09
C LYS A 322 -28.99 -11.83 -17.75
N TYR A 323 -29.06 -11.49 -16.46
CA TYR A 323 -29.50 -10.16 -16.05
C TYR A 323 -28.26 -9.25 -15.88
N GLY A 324 -28.30 -8.13 -16.59
CA GLY A 324 -27.34 -7.04 -16.40
C GLY A 324 -27.55 -6.31 -15.07
N PRO A 325 -26.64 -5.37 -14.72
CA PRO A 325 -26.61 -4.71 -13.40
C PRO A 325 -27.92 -4.05 -12.99
N GLN A 326 -28.62 -3.39 -13.95
CA GLN A 326 -29.90 -2.71 -13.65
C GLN A 326 -30.97 -3.70 -13.20
N LYS A 327 -31.15 -4.81 -13.93
CA LYS A 327 -32.15 -5.82 -13.56
C LYS A 327 -31.86 -6.51 -12.24
N ARG A 328 -30.54 -6.64 -11.86
CA ARG A 328 -30.16 -7.19 -10.56
C ARG A 328 -30.47 -6.20 -9.44
N ARG A 329 -30.27 -4.89 -9.67
CA ARG A 329 -30.69 -3.84 -8.72
C ARG A 329 -32.21 -3.83 -8.51
N ASP A 330 -32.98 -4.05 -9.56
CA ASP A 330 -34.47 -4.14 -9.48
C ASP A 330 -34.92 -5.32 -8.60
N LEU A 331 -34.04 -6.33 -8.41
CA LEU A 331 -34.22 -7.45 -7.48
C LEU A 331 -33.63 -7.17 -6.09
N SER A 332 -33.23 -5.94 -5.80
CA SER A 332 -32.58 -5.53 -4.55
C SER A 332 -31.19 -6.14 -4.31
N ILE A 333 -30.50 -6.54 -5.38
CA ILE A 333 -29.08 -6.92 -5.32
C ILE A 333 -28.26 -5.66 -5.49
N SER A 334 -27.52 -5.27 -4.45
CA SER A 334 -26.61 -4.11 -4.45
C SER A 334 -25.15 -4.59 -4.39
N PHE A 335 -24.24 -3.82 -4.97
CA PHE A 335 -22.81 -4.10 -4.92
C PHE A 335 -21.98 -2.84 -4.73
N VAL A 336 -20.83 -3.02 -4.14
CA VAL A 336 -19.80 -1.98 -3.98
C VAL A 336 -18.58 -2.46 -4.77
N PRO A 337 -18.23 -1.83 -5.90
CA PRO A 337 -17.10 -2.26 -6.71
C PRO A 337 -15.77 -1.88 -6.07
N GLU A 338 -14.72 -2.63 -6.40
CA GLU A 338 -13.35 -2.34 -5.99
C GLU A 338 -12.87 -1.00 -6.56
N ASN A 339 -13.12 -0.77 -7.87
CA ASN A 339 -12.79 0.47 -8.55
C ASN A 339 -13.79 1.57 -8.22
N ARG A 340 -13.34 2.59 -7.49
CA ARG A 340 -14.18 3.73 -7.11
C ARG A 340 -14.45 4.68 -8.28
N LEU A 341 -13.41 4.98 -9.05
CA LEU A 341 -13.51 5.88 -10.20
C LEU A 341 -14.05 5.13 -11.43
N GLY A 342 -15.11 5.66 -12.05
CA GLY A 342 -15.73 5.08 -13.22
C GLY A 342 -16.86 4.09 -12.96
N HIS A 343 -16.92 3.47 -11.75
CA HIS A 343 -17.96 2.49 -11.39
C HIS A 343 -18.85 2.93 -10.22
N SER A 344 -18.28 3.49 -9.15
CA SER A 344 -19.05 3.84 -7.95
C SER A 344 -19.11 5.33 -7.66
N ALA A 345 -18.24 6.14 -8.25
CA ALA A 345 -18.20 7.58 -8.04
C ALA A 345 -18.14 8.33 -9.36
N VAL A 346 -18.93 9.39 -9.46
CA VAL A 346 -18.85 10.35 -10.57
C VAL A 346 -17.85 11.43 -10.17
N PRO A 347 -16.68 11.54 -10.84
CA PRO A 347 -15.60 12.43 -10.38
C PRO A 347 -15.99 13.92 -10.38
N GLU A 348 -17.02 14.28 -11.12
CA GLU A 348 -17.44 15.68 -11.35
C GLU A 348 -18.61 16.11 -10.43
N LEU A 349 -19.10 15.22 -9.60
CA LEU A 349 -20.08 15.49 -8.56
C LEU A 349 -19.39 15.45 -7.20
#